data_bbd1743befd76cf19d34f425c87ecac1
#
_entry.id   bbd1743befd76cf19d34f425c87ecac1
#
_cell.length_a   1.000
_cell.length_b   1.000
_cell.length_c   1.000
_cell.angle_alpha   90.00
_cell.angle_beta   90.00
_cell.angle_gamma   90.00
#
_symmetry.space_group_name_H-M   'P 1'
#
loop_
_entity.id
_entity.type
_entity.pdbx_description
1 polymer ?
#
loop_
_entity_poly.entity_id
_entity_poly.type
_entity_poly.pdbx_seq_one_letter_code
_entity_poly.pdbx_strand_id
1 'polypeptide(L)'
;MDLYLNQAEEFLEEKRPKFDEMVKNLMKLPEISLTKDIAMLTSLLITARQCLNLAVQLYRNSEMLQSKVRATLADWEYVMREKKISCLSDAEWVDKNLIPKMSKEERDLKAQFYHKDLSDGIQKMLCFQLEVDSLKRAVYNKKEDLERVRKDLGALIWGVRTEELLNNKVAPEDQEKVKAYLSTGVKDVDDYLNMGKRS
;
A
#
# COMPACT_ATOMS: atom_id res chain seq x y z
N MET A 1 9.62 -29.90 21.40
CA MET A 1 9.08 -28.73 22.12
C MET A 1 8.99 -27.59 21.12
N ASP A 2 7.77 -27.33 20.64
CA ASP A 2 7.54 -26.52 19.43
C ASP A 2 7.39 -25.01 19.76
N LEU A 3 8.44 -24.45 20.41
CA LEU A 3 8.42 -23.08 20.93
C LEU A 3 8.20 -22.04 19.85
N TYR A 4 8.98 -22.09 18.76
CA TYR A 4 8.91 -21.10 17.68
C TYR A 4 7.69 -21.28 16.80
N LEU A 5 7.26 -22.54 16.62
CA LEU A 5 6.03 -22.82 15.90
C LEU A 5 4.81 -22.28 16.67
N ASN A 6 4.75 -22.50 17.98
CA ASN A 6 3.69 -21.94 18.83
C ASN A 6 3.72 -20.42 18.86
N GLN A 7 4.92 -19.81 18.95
CA GLN A 7 5.05 -18.33 18.85
C GLN A 7 4.59 -17.78 17.50
N ALA A 8 4.84 -18.52 16.39
CA ALA A 8 4.30 -18.13 15.07
C ALA A 8 2.78 -18.20 15.07
N GLU A 9 2.18 -19.22 15.63
CA GLU A 9 0.73 -19.40 15.74
C GLU A 9 0.10 -18.30 16.59
N GLU A 10 0.63 -18.03 17.77
CA GLU A 10 0.18 -16.94 18.64
C GLU A 10 0.28 -15.57 17.93
N PHE A 11 1.39 -15.29 17.25
CA PHE A 11 1.55 -14.06 16.47
C PHE A 11 0.49 -13.96 15.36
N LEU A 12 0.25 -15.05 14.63
CA LEU A 12 -0.75 -15.08 13.57
C LEU A 12 -2.16 -14.91 14.13
N GLU A 13 -2.51 -15.60 15.24
CA GLU A 13 -3.81 -15.45 15.90
C GLU A 13 -4.06 -14.01 16.35
N GLU A 14 -3.04 -13.32 16.87
CA GLU A 14 -3.15 -11.90 17.25
C GLU A 14 -3.30 -10.96 16.05
N LYS A 15 -2.59 -11.23 14.93
CA LYS A 15 -2.52 -10.27 13.81
C LYS A 15 -3.51 -10.58 12.69
N ARG A 16 -3.96 -11.83 12.55
CA ARG A 16 -4.88 -12.25 11.49
C ARG A 16 -6.21 -11.50 11.48
N PRO A 17 -6.90 -11.29 12.61
CA PRO A 17 -8.15 -10.53 12.62
C PRO A 17 -8.00 -9.11 12.08
N LYS A 18 -6.91 -8.43 12.41
CA LYS A 18 -6.61 -7.09 11.91
C LYS A 18 -6.28 -7.09 10.41
N PHE A 19 -5.56 -8.09 9.94
CA PHE A 19 -5.28 -8.29 8.52
C PHE A 19 -6.57 -8.52 7.73
N ASP A 20 -7.43 -9.41 8.20
CA ASP A 20 -8.71 -9.74 7.55
C ASP A 20 -9.65 -8.53 7.53
N GLU A 21 -9.66 -7.72 8.59
CA GLU A 21 -10.38 -6.45 8.63
C GLU A 21 -9.85 -5.47 7.56
N MET A 22 -8.54 -5.34 7.40
CA MET A 22 -7.94 -4.50 6.36
C MET A 22 -8.32 -4.97 4.95
N VAL A 23 -8.30 -6.28 4.68
CA VAL A 23 -8.76 -6.87 3.40
C VAL A 23 -10.22 -6.53 3.15
N LYS A 24 -11.08 -6.74 4.15
CA LYS A 24 -12.52 -6.43 4.07
C LYS A 24 -12.78 -4.94 3.79
N ASN A 25 -12.03 -4.06 4.43
CA ASN A 25 -12.16 -2.61 4.25
C ASN A 25 -11.65 -2.16 2.87
N LEU A 26 -10.59 -2.78 2.34
CA LEU A 26 -10.12 -2.54 0.97
C LEU A 26 -11.19 -2.93 -0.06
N MET A 27 -11.85 -4.08 0.12
CA MET A 27 -12.91 -4.55 -0.78
C MET A 27 -14.16 -3.67 -0.76
N LYS A 28 -14.40 -2.92 0.31
CA LYS A 28 -15.53 -1.98 0.42
C LYS A 28 -15.28 -0.64 -0.28
N LEU A 29 -14.05 -0.34 -0.69
CA LEU A 29 -13.76 0.90 -1.40
C LEU A 29 -14.42 0.86 -2.78
N PRO A 30 -15.34 1.79 -3.08
CA PRO A 30 -16.11 1.76 -4.33
C PRO A 30 -15.24 2.07 -5.55
N GLU A 31 -15.71 1.63 -6.70
CA GLU A 31 -15.29 2.19 -7.98
C GLU A 31 -16.09 3.46 -8.25
N ILE A 32 -15.40 4.53 -8.61
CA ILE A 32 -16.02 5.83 -8.87
C ILE A 32 -16.02 6.08 -10.37
N SER A 33 -17.22 6.11 -10.95
CA SER A 33 -17.42 6.44 -12.36
C SER A 33 -17.62 7.93 -12.55
N LEU A 34 -16.97 8.51 -13.55
CA LEU A 34 -17.10 9.92 -13.89
C LEU A 34 -18.45 10.20 -14.57
N THR A 35 -19.05 11.36 -14.29
CA THR A 35 -20.30 11.85 -14.88
C THR A 35 -20.12 13.29 -15.33
N LYS A 36 -21.08 13.80 -16.11
CA LYS A 36 -21.12 15.21 -16.55
C LYS A 36 -22.04 16.10 -15.70
N ASP A 37 -22.81 15.52 -14.77
CA ASP A 37 -23.68 16.29 -13.88
C ASP A 37 -22.87 16.93 -12.76
N ILE A 38 -22.90 18.26 -12.65
CA ILE A 38 -22.13 19.06 -11.69
C ILE A 38 -22.48 18.72 -10.24
N ALA A 39 -23.77 18.58 -9.92
CA ALA A 39 -24.18 18.26 -8.56
C ALA A 39 -23.65 16.88 -8.14
N MET A 40 -23.69 15.93 -9.07
CA MET A 40 -23.17 14.59 -8.89
C MET A 40 -21.64 14.59 -8.83
N LEU A 41 -20.94 15.39 -9.66
CA LEU A 41 -19.47 15.53 -9.61
C LEU A 41 -18.98 15.99 -8.24
N THR A 42 -19.66 16.95 -7.62
CA THR A 42 -19.29 17.46 -6.29
C THR A 42 -19.45 16.38 -5.22
N SER A 43 -20.55 15.62 -5.26
CA SER A 43 -20.80 14.49 -4.36
C SER A 43 -19.73 13.40 -4.55
N LEU A 44 -19.41 13.06 -5.80
CA LEU A 44 -18.36 12.08 -6.13
C LEU A 44 -16.98 12.54 -5.66
N LEU A 45 -16.67 13.84 -5.74
CA LEU A 45 -15.39 14.37 -5.23
C LEU A 45 -15.28 14.23 -3.71
N ILE A 46 -16.38 14.46 -2.97
CA ILE A 46 -16.41 14.24 -1.51
C ILE A 46 -16.18 12.75 -1.21
N THR A 47 -16.89 11.87 -1.90
CA THR A 47 -16.75 10.41 -1.77
C THR A 47 -15.31 9.97 -2.09
N ALA A 48 -14.72 10.45 -3.19
CA ALA A 48 -13.35 10.14 -3.57
C ALA A 48 -12.34 10.56 -2.49
N ARG A 49 -12.52 11.73 -1.87
CA ARG A 49 -11.66 12.20 -0.76
C ARG A 49 -11.80 11.32 0.48
N GLN A 50 -13.01 10.91 0.84
CA GLN A 50 -13.24 10.00 1.97
C GLN A 50 -12.60 8.64 1.73
N CYS A 51 -12.80 8.07 0.54
CA CYS A 51 -12.19 6.80 0.14
C CYS A 51 -10.65 6.87 0.12
N LEU A 52 -10.10 8.00 -0.37
CA LEU A 52 -8.65 8.22 -0.36
C LEU A 52 -8.09 8.27 1.06
N ASN A 53 -8.75 8.95 1.99
CA ASN A 53 -8.34 8.99 3.39
C ASN A 53 -8.34 7.59 4.01
N LEU A 54 -9.36 6.77 3.73
CA LEU A 54 -9.42 5.38 4.17
C LEU A 54 -8.29 4.54 3.55
N ALA A 55 -8.02 4.69 2.26
CA ALA A 55 -6.93 3.99 1.59
C ALA A 55 -5.56 4.36 2.18
N VAL A 56 -5.33 5.64 2.51
CA VAL A 56 -4.10 6.10 3.20
C VAL A 56 -3.96 5.47 4.58
N GLN A 57 -5.05 5.37 5.35
CA GLN A 57 -5.03 4.70 6.65
C GLN A 57 -4.73 3.20 6.52
N LEU A 58 -5.37 2.52 5.56
CA LEU A 58 -5.10 1.10 5.27
C LEU A 58 -3.65 0.88 4.86
N TYR A 59 -3.09 1.78 4.03
CA TYR A 59 -1.69 1.71 3.63
C TYR A 59 -0.75 1.79 4.83
N ARG A 60 -0.92 2.78 5.70
CA ARG A 60 -0.12 2.93 6.94
C ARG A 60 -0.23 1.72 7.85
N ASN A 61 -1.44 1.18 8.03
CA ASN A 61 -1.66 0.00 8.84
C ASN A 61 -0.96 -1.24 8.25
N SER A 62 -0.98 -1.40 6.92
CA SER A 62 -0.28 -2.50 6.24
C SER A 62 1.24 -2.36 6.35
N GLU A 63 1.79 -1.14 6.29
CA GLU A 63 3.22 -0.88 6.53
C GLU A 63 3.64 -1.23 7.95
N MET A 64 2.83 -0.84 8.94
CA MET A 64 3.11 -1.18 10.34
C MET A 64 3.09 -2.69 10.57
N LEU A 65 2.12 -3.40 9.97
CA LEU A 65 2.05 -4.86 10.06
C LEU A 65 3.25 -5.51 9.37
N GLN A 66 3.59 -5.07 8.16
CA GLN A 66 4.76 -5.54 7.41
C GLN A 66 6.05 -5.37 8.23
N SER A 67 6.24 -4.21 8.86
CA SER A 67 7.43 -3.93 9.67
C SER A 67 7.53 -4.89 10.87
N LYS A 68 6.42 -5.19 11.53
CA LYS A 68 6.39 -6.15 12.65
C LYS A 68 6.74 -7.56 12.21
N VAL A 69 6.14 -8.02 11.11
CA VAL A 69 6.43 -9.36 10.55
C VAL A 69 7.91 -9.48 10.17
N ARG A 70 8.45 -8.46 9.51
CA ARG A 70 9.87 -8.45 9.10
C ARG A 70 10.82 -8.42 10.28
N ALA A 71 10.51 -7.65 11.33
CA ALA A 71 11.33 -7.64 12.54
C ALA A 71 11.38 -9.02 13.20
N THR A 72 10.24 -9.66 13.40
CA THR A 72 10.17 -11.01 13.96
C THR A 72 10.93 -12.03 13.10
N LEU A 73 10.78 -11.96 11.78
CA LEU A 73 11.53 -12.83 10.86
C LEU A 73 13.04 -12.63 10.96
N ALA A 74 13.50 -11.37 10.97
CA ALA A 74 14.93 -11.04 11.06
C ALA A 74 15.54 -11.60 12.36
N ASP A 75 14.83 -11.47 13.48
CA ASP A 75 15.26 -12.03 14.77
C ASP A 75 15.36 -13.56 14.71
N TRP A 76 14.37 -14.23 14.13
CA TRP A 76 14.36 -15.68 14.05
C TRP A 76 15.36 -16.23 13.04
N GLU A 77 15.59 -15.54 11.92
CA GLU A 77 16.66 -15.88 10.97
C GLU A 77 18.04 -15.72 11.59
N TYR A 78 18.22 -14.69 12.44
CA TYR A 78 19.45 -14.56 13.22
C TYR A 78 19.64 -15.73 14.18
N VAL A 79 18.62 -16.08 14.97
CA VAL A 79 18.65 -17.24 15.89
C VAL A 79 18.91 -18.54 15.11
N MET A 80 18.30 -18.72 13.94
CA MET A 80 18.57 -19.90 13.09
C MET A 80 20.04 -19.95 12.67
N ARG A 81 20.62 -18.82 12.29
CA ARG A 81 22.04 -18.75 11.92
C ARG A 81 22.95 -19.16 13.08
N GLU A 82 22.72 -18.60 14.27
CA GLU A 82 23.48 -18.95 15.48
C GLU A 82 23.37 -20.43 15.82
N LYS A 83 22.15 -20.98 15.76
CA LYS A 83 21.92 -22.41 16.01
C LYS A 83 22.62 -23.32 14.99
N LYS A 84 22.62 -22.96 13.70
CA LYS A 84 23.37 -23.68 12.66
C LYS A 84 24.87 -23.65 12.93
N ILE A 85 25.43 -22.49 13.27
CA ILE A 85 26.85 -22.34 13.58
C ILE A 85 27.19 -23.21 14.78
N SER A 86 26.37 -23.19 15.83
CA SER A 86 26.59 -24.01 17.02
C SER A 86 26.62 -25.52 16.68
N CYS A 87 25.66 -26.03 15.92
CA CYS A 87 25.65 -27.44 15.49
C CYS A 87 26.87 -27.80 14.67
N LEU A 88 27.25 -26.96 13.70
CA LEU A 88 28.38 -27.24 12.80
C LEU A 88 29.75 -27.08 13.49
N SER A 89 29.81 -26.42 14.64
CA SER A 89 31.00 -26.27 15.47
C SER A 89 31.13 -27.35 16.55
N ASP A 90 30.05 -28.10 16.79
CA ASP A 90 30.03 -29.20 17.76
C ASP A 90 30.51 -30.50 17.10
N ALA A 91 31.70 -30.95 17.50
CA ALA A 91 32.32 -32.16 16.94
C ALA A 91 31.48 -33.44 17.16
N GLU A 92 30.84 -33.58 18.32
CA GLU A 92 29.97 -34.71 18.63
C GLU A 92 28.72 -34.74 17.75
N TRP A 93 28.10 -33.55 17.53
CA TRP A 93 26.96 -33.39 16.63
C TRP A 93 27.37 -33.72 15.19
N VAL A 94 28.52 -33.19 14.73
CA VAL A 94 29.06 -33.39 13.37
C VAL A 94 29.31 -34.86 13.12
N ASP A 95 30.00 -35.57 14.03
CA ASP A 95 30.31 -37.00 13.89
C ASP A 95 29.05 -37.89 13.85
N LYS A 96 28.02 -37.48 14.61
CA LYS A 96 26.75 -38.22 14.68
C LYS A 96 25.84 -37.98 13.49
N ASN A 97 25.83 -36.76 12.93
CA ASN A 97 24.82 -36.33 11.98
C ASN A 97 25.33 -36.12 10.56
N LEU A 98 26.63 -35.93 10.35
CA LEU A 98 27.20 -35.65 9.04
C LEU A 98 27.97 -36.84 8.47
N ILE A 99 27.90 -36.98 7.13
CA ILE A 99 28.71 -37.96 6.38
C ILE A 99 29.91 -37.20 5.80
N PRO A 100 31.14 -37.79 5.83
CA PRO A 100 32.36 -37.07 5.38
C PRO A 100 32.32 -36.45 3.97
N LYS A 101 31.45 -36.96 3.08
CA LYS A 101 31.33 -36.50 1.68
C LYS A 101 30.22 -35.48 1.44
N MET A 102 29.54 -35.04 2.51
CA MET A 102 28.46 -34.03 2.34
C MET A 102 29.01 -32.67 1.88
N SER A 103 28.31 -32.06 0.94
CA SER A 103 28.56 -30.68 0.54
C SER A 103 28.25 -29.70 1.69
N LYS A 104 28.70 -28.44 1.54
CA LYS A 104 28.40 -27.41 2.52
C LYS A 104 26.90 -27.18 2.64
N GLU A 105 26.19 -27.14 1.52
CA GLU A 105 24.74 -26.92 1.43
C GLU A 105 23.98 -28.04 2.13
N GLU A 106 24.38 -29.30 1.96
CA GLU A 106 23.77 -30.47 2.63
C GLU A 106 23.97 -30.42 4.15
N ARG A 107 25.16 -30.00 4.61
CA ARG A 107 25.44 -29.78 6.03
C ARG A 107 24.56 -28.69 6.62
N ASP A 108 24.44 -27.55 5.93
CA ASP A 108 23.60 -26.44 6.36
C ASP A 108 22.11 -26.83 6.42
N LEU A 109 21.63 -27.60 5.45
CA LEU A 109 20.28 -28.16 5.46
C LEU A 109 20.05 -29.11 6.63
N LYS A 110 20.99 -30.02 6.90
CA LYS A 110 20.87 -30.94 8.07
C LYS A 110 20.83 -30.17 9.39
N ALA A 111 21.68 -29.16 9.57
CA ALA A 111 21.65 -28.30 10.75
C ALA A 111 20.34 -27.52 10.86
N GLN A 112 19.76 -27.09 9.75
CA GLN A 112 18.44 -26.45 9.71
C GLN A 112 17.32 -27.42 10.09
N PHE A 113 17.31 -28.63 9.55
CA PHE A 113 16.33 -29.67 9.90
C PHE A 113 16.44 -30.15 11.36
N TYR A 114 17.61 -30.06 11.96
CA TYR A 114 17.76 -30.32 13.39
C TYR A 114 16.98 -29.32 14.27
N HIS A 115 16.81 -28.09 13.77
CA HIS A 115 15.99 -27.05 14.39
C HIS A 115 14.65 -26.88 13.67
N LYS A 116 13.95 -27.99 13.42
CA LYS A 116 12.71 -28.04 12.63
C LYS A 116 11.66 -27.07 13.15
N ASP A 117 11.44 -27.00 14.45
CA ASP A 117 10.48 -26.09 15.09
C ASP A 117 10.69 -24.62 14.67
N LEU A 118 11.93 -24.14 14.75
CA LEU A 118 12.27 -22.77 14.31
C LEU A 118 12.14 -22.61 12.79
N SER A 119 12.52 -23.64 12.01
CA SER A 119 12.37 -23.63 10.55
C SER A 119 10.90 -23.55 10.13
N ASP A 120 10.03 -24.32 10.76
CA ASP A 120 8.60 -24.35 10.49
C ASP A 120 7.94 -23.01 10.92
N GLY A 121 8.37 -22.45 12.06
CA GLY A 121 7.95 -21.12 12.51
C GLY A 121 8.33 -20.00 11.51
N ILE A 122 9.59 -19.99 11.04
CA ILE A 122 10.06 -19.05 10.00
C ILE A 122 9.22 -19.22 8.73
N GLN A 123 8.97 -20.44 8.28
CA GLN A 123 8.18 -20.71 7.07
C GLN A 123 6.73 -20.16 7.18
N LYS A 124 6.06 -20.36 8.31
CA LYS A 124 4.73 -19.79 8.56
C LYS A 124 4.75 -18.27 8.50
N MET A 125 5.75 -17.64 9.12
CA MET A 125 5.89 -16.18 9.11
C MET A 125 6.21 -15.63 7.72
N LEU A 126 7.00 -16.33 6.90
CA LEU A 126 7.27 -15.97 5.50
C LEU A 126 6.00 -16.02 4.65
N CYS A 127 5.17 -17.05 4.81
CA CYS A 127 3.87 -17.13 4.12
C CYS A 127 2.99 -15.93 4.49
N PHE A 128 2.90 -15.58 5.76
CA PHE A 128 2.13 -14.41 6.20
C PHE A 128 2.72 -13.10 5.70
N GLN A 129 4.05 -12.97 5.64
CA GLN A 129 4.70 -11.81 5.04
C GLN A 129 4.27 -11.59 3.58
N LEU A 130 4.21 -12.66 2.78
CA LEU A 130 3.77 -12.58 1.38
C LEU A 130 2.33 -12.10 1.26
N GLU A 131 1.43 -12.55 2.14
CA GLU A 131 0.05 -12.06 2.19
C GLU A 131 -0.01 -10.56 2.53
N VAL A 132 0.76 -10.12 3.52
CA VAL A 132 0.84 -8.70 3.93
C VAL A 132 1.44 -7.83 2.81
N ASP A 133 2.48 -8.30 2.13
CA ASP A 133 3.10 -7.60 1.00
C ASP A 133 2.12 -7.48 -0.18
N SER A 134 1.32 -8.51 -0.44
CA SER A 134 0.25 -8.50 -1.45
C SER A 134 -0.85 -7.49 -1.10
N LEU A 135 -1.32 -7.50 0.14
CA LEU A 135 -2.30 -6.53 0.63
C LEU A 135 -1.79 -5.10 0.48
N LYS A 136 -0.55 -4.83 0.91
CA LYS A 136 0.06 -3.50 0.80
C LYS A 136 0.09 -3.00 -0.64
N ARG A 137 0.45 -3.86 -1.62
CA ARG A 137 0.43 -3.51 -3.05
C ARG A 137 -0.98 -3.19 -3.53
N ALA A 138 -1.97 -4.00 -3.15
CA ALA A 138 -3.36 -3.78 -3.53
C ALA A 138 -3.89 -2.45 -2.98
N VAL A 139 -3.60 -2.14 -1.72
CA VAL A 139 -3.95 -0.85 -1.09
C VAL A 139 -3.26 0.32 -1.78
N TYR A 140 -1.98 0.19 -2.12
CA TYR A 140 -1.23 1.22 -2.84
C TYR A 140 -1.85 1.52 -4.20
N ASN A 141 -2.14 0.49 -5.00
CA ASN A 141 -2.76 0.65 -6.32
C ASN A 141 -4.13 1.35 -6.21
N LYS A 142 -4.96 0.93 -5.25
CA LYS A 142 -6.27 1.56 -5.02
C LYS A 142 -6.15 3.02 -4.59
N LYS A 143 -5.15 3.36 -3.77
CA LYS A 143 -4.84 4.75 -3.39
C LYS A 143 -4.47 5.59 -4.61
N GLU A 144 -3.58 5.11 -5.47
CA GLU A 144 -3.16 5.82 -6.70
C GLU A 144 -4.36 6.04 -7.65
N ASP A 145 -5.22 5.04 -7.81
CA ASP A 145 -6.43 5.15 -8.63
C ASP A 145 -7.39 6.21 -8.06
N LEU A 146 -7.60 6.23 -6.75
CA LEU A 146 -8.44 7.23 -6.08
C LEU A 146 -7.84 8.65 -6.17
N GLU A 147 -6.52 8.79 -6.12
CA GLU A 147 -5.83 10.07 -6.34
C GLU A 147 -6.04 10.59 -7.77
N ARG A 148 -5.96 9.70 -8.76
CA ARG A 148 -6.24 10.03 -10.17
C ARG A 148 -7.68 10.49 -10.32
N VAL A 149 -8.64 9.69 -9.88
CA VAL A 149 -10.07 10.01 -9.94
C VAL A 149 -10.37 11.37 -9.27
N ARG A 150 -9.77 11.63 -8.11
CA ARG A 150 -9.93 12.90 -7.41
C ARG A 150 -9.42 14.10 -8.24
N LYS A 151 -8.28 13.94 -8.92
CA LYS A 151 -7.72 14.99 -9.81
C LYS A 151 -8.63 15.22 -11.00
N ASP A 152 -9.10 14.14 -11.64
CA ASP A 152 -9.98 14.21 -12.81
C ASP A 152 -11.33 14.85 -12.48
N LEU A 153 -11.93 14.50 -11.34
CA LEU A 153 -13.15 15.14 -10.83
C LEU A 153 -12.93 16.64 -10.56
N GLY A 154 -11.77 17.00 -9.98
CA GLY A 154 -11.41 18.40 -9.75
C GLY A 154 -11.31 19.19 -11.06
N ALA A 155 -10.65 18.62 -12.07
CA ALA A 155 -10.51 19.24 -13.39
C ALA A 155 -11.86 19.40 -14.11
N LEU A 156 -12.74 18.38 -14.03
CA LEU A 156 -14.09 18.43 -14.61
C LEU A 156 -14.95 19.53 -13.95
N ILE A 157 -14.98 19.60 -12.60
CA ILE A 157 -15.72 20.63 -11.86
C ILE A 157 -15.21 22.02 -12.23
N TRP A 158 -13.89 22.19 -12.33
CA TRP A 158 -13.28 23.44 -12.72
C TRP A 158 -13.67 23.83 -14.15
N GLY A 159 -13.61 22.90 -15.12
CA GLY A 159 -14.00 23.12 -16.52
C GLY A 159 -15.45 23.58 -16.65
N VAL A 160 -16.38 22.87 -16.00
CA VAL A 160 -17.80 23.21 -16.06
C VAL A 160 -18.10 24.59 -15.43
N ARG A 161 -17.49 24.88 -14.25
CA ARG A 161 -17.64 26.21 -13.63
C ARG A 161 -17.09 27.34 -14.50
N THR A 162 -15.97 27.07 -15.19
CA THR A 162 -15.37 28.05 -16.10
C THR A 162 -16.29 28.31 -17.28
N GLU A 163 -16.89 27.26 -17.88
CA GLU A 163 -17.87 27.44 -18.97
C GLU A 163 -19.11 28.23 -18.52
N GLU A 164 -19.64 27.96 -17.32
CA GLU A 164 -20.76 28.72 -16.76
C GLU A 164 -20.41 30.20 -16.54
N LEU A 165 -19.21 30.48 -16.02
CA LEU A 165 -18.74 31.86 -15.82
C LEU A 165 -18.54 32.60 -17.15
N LEU A 166 -17.97 31.94 -18.15
CA LEU A 166 -17.79 32.46 -19.49
C LEU A 166 -19.14 32.83 -20.12
N ASN A 167 -20.11 31.92 -20.03
CA ASN A 167 -21.43 32.14 -20.61
C ASN A 167 -22.22 33.24 -19.92
N ASN A 168 -22.02 33.48 -18.63
CA ASN A 168 -22.78 34.42 -17.83
C ASN A 168 -22.14 35.80 -17.69
N LYS A 169 -20.79 35.90 -17.79
CA LYS A 169 -20.06 37.15 -17.49
C LYS A 169 -19.26 37.72 -18.66
N VAL A 170 -19.06 36.98 -19.74
CA VAL A 170 -18.20 37.37 -20.85
C VAL A 170 -19.01 37.42 -22.13
N ALA A 171 -18.88 38.55 -22.88
CA ALA A 171 -19.51 38.65 -24.18
C ALA A 171 -19.02 37.55 -25.14
N PRO A 172 -19.88 37.00 -26.02
CA PRO A 172 -19.52 35.90 -26.89
C PRO A 172 -18.23 36.12 -27.72
N GLU A 173 -17.99 37.35 -28.13
CA GLU A 173 -16.83 37.80 -28.92
C GLU A 173 -15.50 37.76 -28.15
N ASP A 174 -15.56 37.82 -26.81
CA ASP A 174 -14.37 37.77 -25.94
C ASP A 174 -14.13 36.37 -25.30
N GLN A 175 -15.08 35.46 -25.44
CA GLN A 175 -14.99 34.14 -24.81
C GLN A 175 -13.76 33.33 -25.26
N GLU A 176 -13.40 33.40 -26.55
CA GLU A 176 -12.21 32.72 -27.08
C GLU A 176 -10.91 33.30 -26.51
N LYS A 177 -10.82 34.62 -26.31
CA LYS A 177 -9.66 35.28 -25.69
C LYS A 177 -9.51 34.85 -24.24
N VAL A 178 -10.62 34.76 -23.48
CA VAL A 178 -10.63 34.32 -22.09
C VAL A 178 -10.27 32.83 -21.98
N LYS A 179 -10.77 31.98 -22.87
CA LYS A 179 -10.39 30.57 -22.93
C LYS A 179 -8.89 30.39 -23.18
N ALA A 180 -8.34 31.16 -24.14
CA ALA A 180 -6.91 31.15 -24.44
C ALA A 180 -6.08 31.59 -23.21
N TYR A 181 -6.52 32.64 -22.49
CA TYR A 181 -5.87 33.10 -21.28
C TYR A 181 -5.89 32.06 -20.15
N LEU A 182 -7.03 31.44 -19.91
CA LEU A 182 -7.18 30.39 -18.88
C LEU A 182 -6.34 29.14 -19.20
N SER A 183 -6.12 28.84 -20.49
CA SER A 183 -5.25 27.73 -20.91
C SER A 183 -3.78 27.96 -20.57
N THR A 184 -3.35 29.19 -20.28
CA THR A 184 -1.98 29.53 -19.85
C THR A 184 -1.72 29.29 -18.35
N GLY A 185 -2.69 28.71 -17.63
CA GLY A 185 -2.53 28.35 -16.21
C GLY A 185 -3.05 29.38 -15.21
N VAL A 186 -3.69 30.45 -15.69
CA VAL A 186 -4.38 31.41 -14.81
C VAL A 186 -5.70 30.80 -14.30
N LYS A 187 -5.94 30.92 -13.00
CA LYS A 187 -6.94 30.09 -12.31
C LYS A 187 -8.34 30.69 -12.24
N ASP A 188 -8.57 31.97 -12.66
CA ASP A 188 -9.86 32.61 -12.49
C ASP A 188 -10.19 33.59 -13.63
N VAL A 189 -11.46 33.56 -14.09
CA VAL A 189 -12.02 34.53 -15.07
C VAL A 189 -12.06 35.93 -14.47
N ASP A 190 -12.31 36.07 -13.18
CA ASP A 190 -12.35 37.37 -12.49
C ASP A 190 -10.97 38.06 -12.49
N ASP A 191 -9.86 37.29 -12.47
CA ASP A 191 -8.50 37.85 -12.62
C ASP A 191 -8.28 38.43 -14.00
N TYR A 192 -8.77 37.80 -15.07
CA TYR A 192 -8.71 38.34 -16.43
C TYR A 192 -9.50 39.63 -16.58
N LEU A 193 -10.74 39.64 -16.09
CA LEU A 193 -11.62 40.82 -16.17
C LEU A 193 -11.08 42.03 -15.39
N ASN A 194 -10.34 41.79 -14.32
CA ASN A 194 -9.71 42.84 -13.51
C ASN A 194 -8.41 43.38 -14.11
N MET A 195 -7.68 42.60 -14.92
CA MET A 195 -6.49 43.08 -15.65
C MET A 195 -6.85 44.14 -16.69
N GLY A 196 -7.96 43.97 -17.44
CA GLY A 196 -8.42 44.94 -18.43
C GLY A 196 -8.90 46.27 -17.85
N LYS A 197 -9.12 46.37 -16.53
CA LYS A 197 -9.50 47.61 -15.84
C LYS A 197 -8.32 48.41 -15.26
N ARG A 198 -7.10 47.82 -15.31
CA ARG A 198 -5.88 48.46 -14.79
C ARG A 198 -4.98 49.04 -15.88
N SER A 199 -5.37 48.97 -17.13
CA SER A 199 -4.78 49.64 -18.30
C SER A 199 -5.67 50.76 -18.79
#